data_977c09cc9a123a23f4884d8aaed780c7
#
_entry.id   977c09cc9a123a23f4884d8aaed780c7
#
_cell.length_a   1.000
_cell.length_b   1.000
_cell.length_c   1.000
_cell.angle_alpha   90.00
_cell.angle_beta   90.00
_cell.angle_gamma   90.00
#
_symmetry.space_group_name_H-M   'P 1'
#
loop_
_entity.id
_entity.type
_entity.pdbx_description
1 polymer ?
#
loop_
_entity_poly.entity_id
_entity_poly.type
_entity_poly.pdbx_seq_one_letter_code
_entity_poly.pdbx_strand_id
1 'polypeptide(L)'
;MRKAVKGNVSWIGYIDWELQHFHGDDYSIINGSSQNAYLIEEEKTVLMDTVWTPHRFDFVENLKKEIDLKKIDFIVANHGECDHSGSLTTILEEIPDVPIYCTANAVKSIEGQYGKRGWNFHVVKTGDSLDIGNGKKLIFLEMRMLHWPDSMATFLTGDNILFSMDAFGQHYAVEELFNDKANQCVLMKEAMKYYANIVAPFAPILRKKLEEITALNLPIEMIAPSHGAIWRDNPMQIVEKYAEWAQDYQEDQVTIAFDTMWEGTTKIAYSIAEDIHRQSPDTVVKVFNISKSDKNEVMTEVFKSKALAVGSPTVANSILSPVAGWLEFLKQLKFKKKKAAAFGCYGWSGESVKVLQESLKAAGFQVIPENIRAEWVAKEEDFAAIPALVSALLKAE
;
A
#
# COMPACT_ATOMS: atom_id res chain seq x y z
N MET A 1 18.49 -11.64 -14.80
CA MET A 1 19.75 -11.02 -14.27
C MET A 1 19.79 -11.27 -12.77
N ARG A 2 20.81 -11.97 -12.30
CA ARG A 2 21.00 -12.32 -10.88
C ARG A 2 21.81 -11.24 -10.18
N LYS A 3 21.36 -10.79 -8.99
CA LYS A 3 22.10 -9.82 -8.15
C LYS A 3 22.32 -10.40 -6.75
N ALA A 4 23.54 -10.32 -6.22
CA ALA A 4 23.83 -10.79 -4.86
C ALA A 4 23.11 -9.94 -3.81
N VAL A 5 22.53 -10.60 -2.80
CA VAL A 5 21.84 -9.95 -1.67
C VAL A 5 22.69 -10.08 -0.41
N LYS A 6 22.86 -11.30 0.13
CA LYS A 6 23.67 -11.59 1.32
C LYS A 6 23.99 -13.08 1.36
N GLY A 7 25.23 -13.44 1.68
CA GLY A 7 25.66 -14.85 1.73
C GLY A 7 25.36 -15.56 0.41
N ASN A 8 24.63 -16.65 0.47
CA ASN A 8 24.19 -17.44 -0.68
C ASN A 8 22.78 -17.05 -1.19
N VAL A 9 22.30 -15.89 -0.81
CA VAL A 9 21.01 -15.33 -1.26
C VAL A 9 21.24 -14.39 -2.42
N SER A 10 20.53 -14.61 -3.50
CA SER A 10 20.52 -13.75 -4.70
C SER A 10 19.10 -13.32 -5.03
N TRP A 11 18.96 -12.09 -5.48
CA TRP A 11 17.76 -11.58 -6.13
C TRP A 11 17.72 -12.03 -7.59
N ILE A 12 16.58 -12.49 -8.05
CA ILE A 12 16.33 -12.97 -9.41
C ILE A 12 15.02 -12.45 -10.00
N GLY A 13 14.42 -11.45 -9.38
CA GLY A 13 13.11 -10.88 -9.74
C GLY A 13 13.13 -10.09 -11.06
N TYR A 14 12.19 -9.19 -11.17
CA TYR A 14 11.98 -8.31 -12.33
C TYR A 14 11.84 -6.86 -11.87
N ILE A 15 12.54 -5.90 -12.52
CA ILE A 15 12.36 -4.46 -12.32
C ILE A 15 11.54 -3.94 -13.49
N ASP A 16 10.39 -3.36 -13.21
CA ASP A 16 9.50 -2.74 -14.19
C ASP A 16 9.56 -1.21 -14.05
N TRP A 17 10.36 -0.60 -14.92
CA TRP A 17 10.54 0.85 -14.99
C TRP A 17 9.35 1.59 -15.59
N GLU A 18 8.54 0.88 -16.38
CA GLU A 18 7.45 1.45 -17.17
C GLU A 18 6.07 1.20 -16.55
N LEU A 19 6.01 0.48 -15.43
CA LEU A 19 4.75 0.21 -14.74
C LEU A 19 4.13 1.50 -14.24
N GLN A 20 2.91 1.80 -14.71
CA GLN A 20 2.18 3.01 -14.35
C GLN A 20 0.96 2.75 -13.46
N HIS A 21 0.40 1.55 -13.53
CA HIS A 21 -0.80 1.15 -12.77
C HIS A 21 -0.65 -0.28 -12.25
N PHE A 22 -1.25 -0.53 -11.11
CA PHE A 22 -1.30 -1.85 -10.48
C PHE A 22 -2.68 -2.10 -9.87
N HIS A 23 -3.03 -3.35 -9.62
CA HIS A 23 -4.39 -3.74 -9.20
C HIS A 23 -5.47 -3.22 -10.18
N GLY A 24 -5.27 -3.48 -11.49
CA GLY A 24 -5.99 -2.77 -12.54
C GLY A 24 -5.52 -1.32 -12.61
N ASP A 25 -6.47 -0.37 -12.64
CA ASP A 25 -6.17 1.07 -12.60
C ASP A 25 -6.34 1.68 -11.19
N ASP A 26 -6.41 0.83 -10.14
CA ASP A 26 -6.72 1.32 -8.80
C ASP A 26 -5.53 1.87 -8.05
N TYR A 27 -4.31 1.43 -8.36
CA TYR A 27 -3.09 1.96 -7.77
C TYR A 27 -2.18 2.56 -8.85
N SER A 28 -1.90 3.86 -8.73
CA SER A 28 -1.00 4.58 -9.63
C SER A 28 0.46 4.41 -9.22
N ILE A 29 1.34 4.17 -10.19
CA ILE A 29 2.78 4.01 -10.00
C ILE A 29 3.48 5.08 -10.82
N ILE A 30 4.31 5.90 -10.18
CA ILE A 30 5.02 7.02 -10.83
C ILE A 30 6.50 6.69 -11.00
N ASN A 31 7.04 5.88 -10.10
CA ASN A 31 8.48 5.59 -10.01
C ASN A 31 8.82 4.14 -10.40
N GLY A 32 7.98 3.49 -11.21
CA GLY A 32 8.12 2.08 -11.53
C GLY A 32 8.00 1.18 -10.29
N SER A 33 8.28 -0.10 -10.46
CA SER A 33 8.24 -1.08 -9.38
C SER A 33 9.26 -2.19 -9.61
N SER A 34 9.37 -3.10 -8.65
CA SER A 34 9.99 -4.40 -8.85
C SER A 34 9.09 -5.51 -8.33
N GLN A 35 9.26 -6.70 -8.89
CA GLN A 35 8.72 -7.94 -8.34
C GLN A 35 9.91 -8.76 -7.90
N ASN A 36 10.09 -8.84 -6.59
CA ASN A 36 11.27 -9.44 -6.01
C ASN A 36 11.04 -10.93 -5.79
N ALA A 37 11.89 -11.72 -6.38
CA ALA A 37 12.02 -13.14 -6.12
C ALA A 37 13.48 -13.44 -5.77
N TYR A 38 13.69 -14.47 -4.95
CA TYR A 38 15.03 -14.75 -4.44
C TYR A 38 15.40 -16.22 -4.63
N LEU A 39 16.68 -16.46 -4.89
CA LEU A 39 17.29 -17.78 -4.94
C LEU A 39 18.24 -17.94 -3.75
N ILE A 40 18.03 -18.99 -2.95
CA ILE A 40 18.87 -19.32 -1.80
C ILE A 40 19.57 -20.63 -2.12
N GLU A 41 20.90 -20.63 -2.18
CA GLU A 41 21.71 -21.79 -2.56
C GLU A 41 22.55 -22.26 -1.39
N GLU A 42 21.94 -23.08 -0.53
CA GLU A 42 22.62 -23.81 0.54
C GLU A 42 22.82 -25.28 0.16
N GLU A 43 22.80 -26.25 1.08
CA GLU A 43 22.75 -27.67 0.69
C GLU A 43 21.47 -28.00 -0.07
N LYS A 44 20.41 -27.23 0.22
CA LYS A 44 19.17 -27.20 -0.54
C LYS A 44 19.01 -25.87 -1.25
N THR A 45 18.56 -25.92 -2.47
CA THR A 45 18.26 -24.72 -3.27
C THR A 45 16.79 -24.37 -3.15
N VAL A 46 16.50 -23.13 -2.75
CA VAL A 46 15.14 -22.62 -2.56
C VAL A 46 14.86 -21.46 -3.50
N LEU A 47 13.75 -21.54 -4.21
CA LEU A 47 13.16 -20.41 -4.91
C LEU A 47 12.11 -19.77 -3.99
N MET A 48 12.34 -18.51 -3.61
CA MET A 48 11.45 -17.72 -2.75
C MET A 48 10.65 -16.76 -3.61
N ASP A 49 9.34 -17.02 -3.69
CA ASP A 49 8.38 -16.33 -4.54
C ASP A 49 8.73 -16.33 -6.04
N THR A 50 7.86 -15.76 -6.85
CA THR A 50 8.05 -15.61 -8.29
C THR A 50 7.65 -14.20 -8.72
N VAL A 51 7.39 -13.98 -10.01
CA VAL A 51 6.99 -12.67 -10.53
C VAL A 51 5.64 -12.73 -11.23
N TRP A 52 5.11 -11.55 -11.54
CA TRP A 52 3.80 -11.34 -12.16
C TRP A 52 3.62 -12.10 -13.48
N THR A 53 2.39 -12.57 -13.70
CA THR A 53 2.00 -13.36 -14.88
C THR A 53 2.49 -12.81 -16.23
N PRO A 54 2.43 -11.50 -16.53
CA PRO A 54 2.95 -10.96 -17.80
C PRO A 54 4.44 -11.23 -18.03
N HIS A 55 5.24 -11.27 -16.96
CA HIS A 55 6.71 -11.44 -17.01
C HIS A 55 7.16 -12.90 -16.82
N ARG A 56 6.23 -13.86 -16.70
CA ARG A 56 6.52 -15.26 -16.33
C ARG A 56 7.50 -15.96 -17.25
N PHE A 57 7.42 -15.72 -18.56
CA PHE A 57 8.30 -16.35 -19.53
C PHE A 57 9.72 -15.80 -19.44
N ASP A 58 9.85 -14.47 -19.39
CA ASP A 58 11.16 -13.80 -19.27
C ASP A 58 11.83 -14.18 -17.94
N PHE A 59 11.05 -14.27 -16.86
CA PHE A 59 11.54 -14.70 -15.56
C PHE A 59 12.12 -16.11 -15.61
N VAL A 60 11.37 -17.09 -16.16
CA VAL A 60 11.81 -18.48 -16.23
C VAL A 60 13.02 -18.63 -17.16
N GLU A 61 13.02 -17.98 -18.31
CA GLU A 61 14.17 -18.01 -19.23
C GLU A 61 15.41 -17.35 -18.63
N ASN A 62 15.26 -16.31 -17.83
CA ASN A 62 16.37 -15.70 -17.11
C ASN A 62 16.85 -16.60 -15.96
N LEU A 63 15.95 -17.23 -15.22
CA LEU A 63 16.29 -18.18 -14.17
C LEU A 63 17.07 -19.38 -14.72
N LYS A 64 16.68 -19.93 -15.89
CA LYS A 64 17.41 -21.01 -16.59
C LYS A 64 18.85 -20.65 -16.98
N LYS A 65 19.14 -19.37 -17.20
CA LYS A 65 20.53 -18.91 -17.47
C LYS A 65 21.39 -18.90 -16.22
N GLU A 66 20.77 -18.78 -15.05
CA GLU A 66 21.47 -18.69 -13.76
C GLU A 66 21.60 -20.05 -13.05
N ILE A 67 20.61 -20.93 -13.23
CA ILE A 67 20.58 -22.25 -12.59
C ILE A 67 19.83 -23.28 -13.47
N ASP A 68 20.24 -24.55 -13.39
CA ASP A 68 19.38 -25.65 -13.84
C ASP A 68 18.18 -25.77 -12.90
N LEU A 69 16.96 -25.59 -13.41
CA LEU A 69 15.72 -25.61 -12.61
C LEU A 69 15.56 -26.91 -11.80
N LYS A 70 16.09 -28.02 -12.29
CA LYS A 70 16.06 -29.33 -11.59
C LYS A 70 16.88 -29.35 -10.30
N LYS A 71 17.70 -28.34 -10.05
CA LYS A 71 18.44 -28.16 -8.79
C LYS A 71 17.62 -27.42 -7.72
N ILE A 72 16.45 -26.90 -8.08
CA ILE A 72 15.55 -26.29 -7.10
C ILE A 72 14.90 -27.41 -6.30
N ASP A 73 15.27 -27.52 -5.03
CA ASP A 73 14.71 -28.51 -4.10
C ASP A 73 13.32 -28.11 -3.61
N PHE A 74 13.04 -26.81 -3.43
CA PHE A 74 11.81 -26.27 -2.90
C PHE A 74 11.43 -24.93 -3.53
N ILE A 75 10.13 -24.67 -3.60
CA ILE A 75 9.59 -23.35 -3.83
C ILE A 75 8.89 -22.91 -2.54
N VAL A 76 9.09 -21.68 -2.10
CA VAL A 76 8.28 -21.04 -1.06
C VAL A 76 7.42 -20.00 -1.72
N ALA A 77 6.09 -20.12 -1.56
CA ALA A 77 5.13 -19.13 -2.02
C ALA A 77 4.54 -18.40 -0.80
N ASN A 78 5.08 -17.22 -0.50
CA ASN A 78 4.64 -16.42 0.64
C ASN A 78 3.25 -15.81 0.42
N HIS A 79 2.85 -15.63 -0.86
CA HIS A 79 1.57 -15.04 -1.22
C HIS A 79 1.05 -15.64 -2.54
N GLY A 80 -0.26 -15.84 -2.61
CA GLY A 80 -0.92 -16.42 -3.78
C GLY A 80 -1.36 -15.40 -4.84
N GLU A 81 -1.20 -14.10 -4.63
CA GLU A 81 -1.54 -13.09 -5.64
C GLU A 81 -0.70 -13.25 -6.91
N CYS A 82 -1.25 -12.88 -8.05
CA CYS A 82 -0.65 -13.22 -9.36
C CYS A 82 0.68 -12.52 -9.66
N ASP A 83 1.01 -11.46 -8.95
CA ASP A 83 2.29 -10.77 -9.06
C ASP A 83 3.43 -11.42 -8.25
N HIS A 84 3.09 -12.35 -7.36
CA HIS A 84 4.05 -13.18 -6.61
C HIS A 84 4.04 -14.65 -7.06
N SER A 85 2.89 -15.13 -7.51
CA SER A 85 2.69 -16.54 -7.88
C SER A 85 2.57 -16.79 -9.39
N GLY A 86 2.55 -15.73 -10.20
CA GLY A 86 2.21 -15.80 -11.63
C GLY A 86 3.13 -16.67 -12.48
N SER A 87 4.39 -16.78 -12.11
CA SER A 87 5.36 -17.61 -12.85
C SER A 87 5.35 -19.08 -12.42
N LEU A 88 4.63 -19.46 -11.34
CA LEU A 88 4.50 -20.87 -10.93
C LEU A 88 3.98 -21.74 -12.06
N THR A 89 3.01 -21.26 -12.83
CA THR A 89 2.46 -22.00 -13.95
C THR A 89 3.51 -22.45 -14.96
N THR A 90 4.48 -21.58 -15.28
CA THR A 90 5.54 -21.85 -16.24
C THR A 90 6.68 -22.65 -15.63
N ILE A 91 7.07 -22.37 -14.38
CA ILE A 91 8.13 -23.12 -13.68
C ILE A 91 7.71 -24.59 -13.50
N LEU A 92 6.46 -24.83 -13.09
CA LEU A 92 5.95 -26.18 -12.82
C LEU A 92 5.65 -27.02 -14.05
N GLU A 93 5.70 -26.44 -15.24
CA GLU A 93 5.78 -27.20 -16.50
C GLU A 93 7.17 -27.87 -16.67
N GLU A 94 8.21 -27.28 -16.13
CA GLU A 94 9.60 -27.78 -16.23
C GLU A 94 9.98 -28.69 -15.05
N ILE A 95 9.48 -28.40 -13.85
CA ILE A 95 9.77 -29.13 -12.60
C ILE A 95 8.46 -29.45 -11.84
N PRO A 96 7.59 -30.29 -12.37
CA PRO A 96 6.21 -30.48 -11.87
C PRO A 96 6.10 -31.06 -10.45
N ASP A 97 7.11 -31.80 -10.00
CA ASP A 97 7.09 -32.51 -8.72
C ASP A 97 7.75 -31.72 -7.57
N VAL A 98 8.28 -30.52 -7.84
CA VAL A 98 8.97 -29.71 -6.82
C VAL A 98 8.01 -29.36 -5.67
N PRO A 99 8.39 -29.57 -4.40
CA PRO A 99 7.58 -29.17 -3.26
C PRO A 99 7.36 -27.66 -3.18
N ILE A 100 6.11 -27.22 -2.92
CA ILE A 100 5.73 -25.82 -2.77
C ILE A 100 5.29 -25.61 -1.33
N TYR A 101 6.07 -24.88 -0.54
CA TYR A 101 5.75 -24.53 0.84
C TYR A 101 4.94 -23.23 0.88
N CYS A 102 3.73 -23.30 1.40
CA CYS A 102 2.83 -22.16 1.50
C CYS A 102 1.77 -22.37 2.59
N THR A 103 0.97 -21.34 2.90
CA THR A 103 -0.14 -21.49 3.85
C THR A 103 -1.31 -22.28 3.25
N ALA A 104 -2.18 -22.81 4.10
CA ALA A 104 -3.40 -23.50 3.64
C ALA A 104 -4.34 -22.57 2.83
N ASN A 105 -4.31 -21.27 3.09
CA ASN A 105 -5.06 -20.30 2.31
C ASN A 105 -4.37 -20.01 0.97
N ALA A 106 -3.04 -19.99 0.91
CA ALA A 106 -2.32 -19.82 -0.35
C ALA A 106 -2.58 -20.96 -1.34
N VAL A 107 -2.72 -22.21 -0.86
CA VAL A 107 -3.20 -23.32 -1.73
C VAL A 107 -4.53 -22.95 -2.39
N LYS A 108 -5.49 -22.41 -1.62
CA LYS A 108 -6.80 -22.01 -2.15
C LYS A 108 -6.70 -20.87 -3.15
N SER A 109 -5.87 -19.85 -2.83
CA SER A 109 -5.67 -18.69 -3.70
C SER A 109 -5.03 -19.11 -5.03
N ILE A 110 -3.97 -19.91 -4.97
CA ILE A 110 -3.23 -20.40 -6.13
C ILE A 110 -4.11 -21.33 -6.99
N GLU A 111 -4.79 -22.30 -6.37
CA GLU A 111 -5.73 -23.18 -7.09
C GLU A 111 -6.94 -22.41 -7.65
N GLY A 112 -7.38 -21.35 -6.96
CA GLY A 112 -8.45 -20.48 -7.41
C GLY A 112 -8.08 -19.71 -8.67
N GLN A 113 -6.84 -19.22 -8.76
CA GLN A 113 -6.35 -18.45 -9.90
C GLN A 113 -5.94 -19.33 -11.10
N TYR A 114 -5.27 -20.45 -10.84
CA TYR A 114 -4.63 -21.25 -11.91
C TYR A 114 -5.32 -22.61 -12.15
N GLY A 115 -6.35 -22.95 -11.37
CA GLY A 115 -7.01 -24.24 -11.40
C GLY A 115 -6.26 -25.30 -10.60
N LYS A 116 -6.95 -26.39 -10.28
CA LYS A 116 -6.36 -27.56 -9.61
C LYS A 116 -5.50 -28.36 -10.58
N ARG A 117 -4.20 -28.22 -10.47
CA ARG A 117 -3.22 -28.87 -11.36
C ARG A 117 -2.48 -30.04 -10.69
N GLY A 118 -2.81 -30.37 -9.44
CA GLY A 118 -2.15 -31.47 -8.71
C GLY A 118 -0.72 -31.13 -8.28
N TRP A 119 -0.39 -29.85 -8.12
CA TRP A 119 0.92 -29.39 -7.66
C TRP A 119 1.23 -29.90 -6.25
N ASN A 120 2.51 -30.10 -5.95
CA ASN A 120 2.98 -30.71 -4.71
C ASN A 120 3.03 -29.69 -3.55
N PHE A 121 1.86 -29.30 -3.04
CA PHE A 121 1.77 -28.33 -1.94
C PHE A 121 2.09 -28.96 -0.58
N HIS A 122 2.98 -28.28 0.16
CA HIS A 122 3.31 -28.54 1.56
C HIS A 122 2.83 -27.38 2.43
N VAL A 123 1.76 -27.65 3.20
CA VAL A 123 1.14 -26.60 4.02
C VAL A 123 1.96 -26.37 5.28
N VAL A 124 2.30 -25.09 5.51
CA VAL A 124 3.02 -24.62 6.70
C VAL A 124 2.21 -23.58 7.47
N LYS A 125 2.58 -23.35 8.73
CA LYS A 125 1.98 -22.36 9.64
C LYS A 125 3.06 -21.68 10.47
N THR A 126 2.69 -20.67 11.22
CA THR A 126 3.60 -19.94 12.12
C THR A 126 4.33 -20.88 13.06
N GLY A 127 5.66 -20.80 13.06
CA GLY A 127 6.56 -21.59 13.88
C GLY A 127 7.06 -22.87 13.23
N ASP A 128 6.48 -23.32 12.13
CA ASP A 128 7.05 -24.40 11.34
C ASP A 128 8.40 -23.96 10.74
N SER A 129 9.31 -24.91 10.56
CA SER A 129 10.62 -24.62 9.98
C SER A 129 11.05 -25.67 8.97
N LEU A 130 11.84 -25.26 7.99
CA LEU A 130 12.43 -26.11 6.96
C LEU A 130 13.94 -25.98 7.02
N ASP A 131 14.63 -27.08 7.24
CA ASP A 131 16.10 -27.15 7.21
C ASP A 131 16.57 -27.11 5.74
N ILE A 132 17.47 -26.19 5.43
CA ILE A 132 18.04 -26.04 4.08
C ILE A 132 19.54 -26.38 4.03
N GLY A 133 20.08 -26.92 5.12
CA GLY A 133 21.50 -27.29 5.25
C GLY A 133 22.38 -26.14 5.75
N ASN A 134 23.65 -26.44 5.94
CA ASN A 134 24.65 -25.50 6.46
C ASN A 134 24.27 -24.84 7.81
N GLY A 135 23.42 -25.51 8.62
CA GLY A 135 22.91 -25.00 9.87
C GLY A 135 21.86 -23.89 9.73
N LYS A 136 21.34 -23.68 8.54
CA LYS A 136 20.31 -22.64 8.24
C LYS A 136 18.92 -23.26 8.08
N LYS A 137 17.92 -22.50 8.50
CA LYS A 137 16.50 -22.88 8.42
C LYS A 137 15.66 -21.71 7.89
N LEU A 138 14.59 -22.06 7.22
CA LEU A 138 13.48 -21.15 6.95
C LEU A 138 12.45 -21.31 8.06
N ILE A 139 12.02 -20.22 8.70
CA ILE A 139 10.95 -20.19 9.71
C ILE A 139 9.77 -19.44 9.09
N PHE A 140 8.59 -20.07 9.10
CA PHE A 140 7.39 -19.53 8.48
C PHE A 140 6.54 -18.75 9.48
N LEU A 141 6.00 -17.61 9.05
CA LEU A 141 5.22 -16.68 9.84
C LEU A 141 3.95 -16.29 9.08
N GLU A 142 2.78 -16.81 9.44
CA GLU A 142 1.53 -16.43 8.81
C GLU A 142 1.23 -14.95 9.09
N MET A 143 1.01 -14.19 8.01
CA MET A 143 0.71 -12.76 8.01
C MET A 143 -0.74 -12.50 7.60
N ARG A 144 -1.67 -13.32 8.04
CA ARG A 144 -3.08 -13.32 7.60
C ARG A 144 -3.69 -11.93 7.60
N MET A 145 -4.32 -11.55 6.47
CA MET A 145 -4.93 -10.24 6.22
C MET A 145 -3.94 -9.07 6.21
N LEU A 146 -2.65 -9.36 5.92
CA LEU A 146 -1.64 -8.35 5.65
C LEU A 146 -1.01 -8.60 4.26
N HIS A 147 -1.70 -8.32 3.06
CA HIS A 147 -3.09 -7.76 3.07
C HIS A 147 -4.16 -8.80 2.67
N TRP A 148 -3.79 -10.02 2.29
CA TRP A 148 -4.70 -11.13 1.97
C TRP A 148 -4.74 -12.21 3.07
N PRO A 149 -5.76 -13.12 3.05
CA PRO A 149 -5.87 -14.18 4.06
C PRO A 149 -4.74 -15.20 4.01
N ASP A 150 -4.03 -15.31 2.90
CA ASP A 150 -2.99 -16.30 2.61
C ASP A 150 -1.56 -15.79 2.85
N SER A 151 -1.39 -14.50 3.08
CA SER A 151 -0.09 -13.85 3.26
C SER A 151 0.77 -14.52 4.34
N MET A 152 2.06 -14.69 4.05
CA MET A 152 3.07 -15.28 4.91
C MET A 152 4.39 -14.51 4.75
N ALA A 153 5.18 -14.43 5.80
CA ALA A 153 6.58 -14.04 5.75
C ALA A 153 7.45 -15.24 6.08
N THR A 154 8.68 -15.25 5.58
CA THR A 154 9.66 -16.32 5.84
C THR A 154 10.95 -15.71 6.35
N PHE A 155 11.43 -16.20 7.51
CA PHE A 155 12.71 -15.78 8.08
C PHE A 155 13.81 -16.82 7.82
N LEU A 156 14.91 -16.39 7.21
CA LEU A 156 16.11 -17.20 7.00
C LEU A 156 17.07 -17.00 8.17
N THR A 157 17.29 -18.06 8.95
CA THR A 157 18.31 -18.07 10.01
C THR A 157 19.72 -18.08 9.43
N GLY A 158 20.71 -17.63 10.22
CA GLY A 158 22.10 -17.56 9.81
C GLY A 158 22.43 -16.31 8.99
N ASP A 159 21.68 -16.02 7.94
CA ASP A 159 21.78 -14.73 7.23
C ASP A 159 20.88 -13.65 7.82
N ASN A 160 19.93 -14.02 8.69
CA ASN A 160 19.06 -13.09 9.41
C ASN A 160 18.21 -12.20 8.49
N ILE A 161 17.68 -12.81 7.41
CA ILE A 161 16.86 -12.14 6.41
C ILE A 161 15.38 -12.46 6.62
N LEU A 162 14.55 -11.44 6.71
CA LEU A 162 13.08 -11.56 6.67
C LEU A 162 12.59 -11.31 5.24
N PHE A 163 12.11 -12.34 4.56
CA PHE A 163 11.33 -12.20 3.33
C PHE A 163 9.90 -11.86 3.73
N SER A 164 9.58 -10.59 3.66
CA SER A 164 8.37 -10.04 4.29
C SER A 164 7.14 -10.01 3.39
N MET A 165 7.29 -10.45 2.15
CA MET A 165 6.26 -10.37 1.13
C MET A 165 5.90 -8.88 0.87
N ASP A 166 4.64 -8.51 0.75
CA ASP A 166 4.19 -7.12 0.52
C ASP A 166 4.46 -6.18 1.70
N ALA A 167 4.48 -6.73 2.91
CA ALA A 167 4.78 -5.92 4.08
C ALA A 167 6.14 -5.24 3.94
N PHE A 168 6.18 -3.94 4.26
CA PHE A 168 7.36 -3.09 4.16
C PHE A 168 7.84 -2.81 2.74
N GLY A 169 7.08 -3.27 1.72
CA GLY A 169 7.31 -3.00 0.32
C GLY A 169 6.92 -1.59 -0.10
N GLN A 170 7.34 -1.23 -1.30
CA GLN A 170 6.98 0.03 -1.96
C GLN A 170 7.13 -0.11 -3.48
N HIS A 171 6.27 0.57 -4.24
CA HIS A 171 6.41 0.63 -5.70
C HIS A 171 7.42 1.70 -6.08
N TYR A 172 8.67 1.29 -6.08
CA TYR A 172 9.80 2.12 -6.46
C TYR A 172 10.88 1.25 -7.15
N ALA A 173 11.09 1.47 -8.43
CA ALA A 173 12.16 0.82 -9.18
C ALA A 173 13.53 1.35 -8.74
N VAL A 174 14.38 0.47 -8.24
CA VAL A 174 15.75 0.80 -7.80
C VAL A 174 16.70 -0.23 -8.41
N GLU A 175 17.63 0.22 -9.26
CA GLU A 175 18.54 -0.69 -9.94
C GLU A 175 19.42 -1.47 -8.98
N GLU A 176 19.96 -0.82 -7.96
CA GLU A 176 20.84 -1.43 -6.96
C GLU A 176 20.10 -2.26 -5.92
N LEU A 177 18.77 -2.27 -5.93
CA LEU A 177 17.86 -3.01 -5.06
C LEU A 177 17.84 -2.61 -3.58
N PHE A 178 18.76 -1.81 -3.07
CA PHE A 178 18.93 -1.58 -1.64
C PHE A 178 18.52 -0.17 -1.22
N ASN A 179 17.97 -0.07 -0.02
CA ASN A 179 17.51 1.20 0.55
C ASN A 179 18.61 2.25 0.67
N ASP A 180 19.83 1.86 1.04
CA ASP A 180 21.00 2.76 1.14
C ASP A 180 21.49 3.32 -0.21
N LYS A 181 21.01 2.77 -1.32
CA LYS A 181 21.32 3.22 -2.69
C LYS A 181 20.16 4.00 -3.33
N ALA A 182 19.00 3.96 -2.72
CA ALA A 182 17.80 4.64 -3.18
C ALA A 182 17.76 6.11 -2.72
N ASN A 183 17.03 6.94 -3.45
CA ASN A 183 16.69 8.28 -2.95
C ASN A 183 15.74 8.16 -1.75
N GLN A 184 16.22 8.54 -0.56
CA GLN A 184 15.50 8.33 0.70
C GLN A 184 14.15 9.07 0.75
N CYS A 185 14.06 10.28 0.18
CA CYS A 185 12.80 11.03 0.15
C CYS A 185 11.75 10.32 -0.70
N VAL A 186 12.15 9.80 -1.87
CA VAL A 186 11.26 9.05 -2.76
C VAL A 186 10.89 7.72 -2.12
N LEU A 187 11.86 6.99 -1.58
CA LEU A 187 11.65 5.69 -0.95
C LEU A 187 10.62 5.76 0.18
N MET A 188 10.77 6.71 1.11
CA MET A 188 9.84 6.87 2.24
C MET A 188 8.47 7.39 1.80
N LYS A 189 8.42 8.24 0.76
CA LYS A 189 7.16 8.69 0.16
C LYS A 189 6.39 7.50 -0.44
N GLU A 190 7.05 6.68 -1.25
CA GLU A 190 6.43 5.51 -1.88
C GLU A 190 6.06 4.44 -0.84
N ALA A 191 6.86 4.24 0.20
CA ALA A 191 6.51 3.35 1.31
C ALA A 191 5.26 3.83 2.06
N MET A 192 5.14 5.13 2.31
CA MET A 192 3.94 5.71 2.94
C MET A 192 2.73 5.62 2.00
N LYS A 193 2.90 5.88 0.71
CA LYS A 193 1.84 5.74 -0.29
C LYS A 193 1.32 4.29 -0.34
N TYR A 194 2.23 3.32 -0.36
CA TYR A 194 1.90 1.89 -0.31
C TYR A 194 1.10 1.57 0.97
N TYR A 195 1.61 2.00 2.12
CA TYR A 195 0.93 1.81 3.40
C TYR A 195 -0.48 2.41 3.40
N ALA A 196 -0.61 3.68 3.04
CA ALA A 196 -1.86 4.43 3.11
C ALA A 196 -2.97 3.85 2.21
N ASN A 197 -2.59 3.37 1.02
CA ASN A 197 -3.55 2.92 0.01
C ASN A 197 -3.83 1.40 0.05
N ILE A 198 -2.96 0.59 0.68
CA ILE A 198 -3.08 -0.88 0.67
C ILE A 198 -3.17 -1.44 2.11
N VAL A 199 -2.28 -1.02 3.01
CA VAL A 199 -2.13 -1.64 4.34
C VAL A 199 -3.03 -1.01 5.41
N ALA A 200 -3.31 0.29 5.32
CA ALA A 200 -4.04 1.05 6.33
C ALA A 200 -5.39 0.45 6.77
N PRO A 201 -6.22 -0.17 5.88
CA PRO A 201 -7.45 -0.84 6.28
C PRO A 201 -7.25 -1.95 7.33
N PHE A 202 -6.06 -2.52 7.37
CA PHE A 202 -5.66 -3.64 8.23
C PHE A 202 -4.82 -3.22 9.44
N ALA A 203 -4.68 -1.91 9.72
CA ALA A 203 -3.86 -1.38 10.81
C ALA A 203 -4.07 -2.08 12.18
N PRO A 204 -5.30 -2.43 12.63
CA PRO A 204 -5.48 -3.15 13.89
C PRO A 204 -4.86 -4.55 13.88
N ILE A 205 -4.91 -5.24 12.73
CA ILE A 205 -4.29 -6.57 12.56
C ILE A 205 -2.77 -6.43 12.52
N LEU A 206 -2.27 -5.41 11.80
CA LEU A 206 -0.85 -5.13 11.71
C LEU A 206 -0.23 -4.87 13.09
N ARG A 207 -0.84 -4.02 13.94
CA ARG A 207 -0.34 -3.75 15.30
C ARG A 207 -0.12 -5.04 16.08
N LYS A 208 -1.15 -5.90 16.12
CA LYS A 208 -1.07 -7.18 16.79
C LYS A 208 0.02 -8.08 16.21
N LYS A 209 0.15 -8.10 14.88
CA LYS A 209 1.15 -8.93 14.22
C LYS A 209 2.58 -8.43 14.46
N LEU A 210 2.80 -7.13 14.51
CA LEU A 210 4.09 -6.55 14.87
C LEU A 210 4.49 -6.92 16.31
N GLU A 211 3.55 -6.89 17.27
CA GLU A 211 3.78 -7.35 18.64
C GLU A 211 4.14 -8.83 18.68
N GLU A 212 3.42 -9.69 17.95
CA GLU A 212 3.70 -11.14 17.87
C GLU A 212 5.10 -11.42 17.30
N ILE A 213 5.49 -10.75 16.19
CA ILE A 213 6.81 -10.95 15.56
C ILE A 213 7.92 -10.41 16.47
N THR A 214 7.73 -9.25 17.09
CA THR A 214 8.70 -8.67 18.01
C THR A 214 8.96 -9.62 19.20
N ALA A 215 7.91 -10.27 19.72
CA ALA A 215 8.04 -11.23 20.82
C ALA A 215 8.87 -12.47 20.46
N LEU A 216 9.03 -12.80 19.17
CA LEU A 216 9.89 -13.89 18.71
C LEU A 216 11.39 -13.56 18.83
N ASN A 217 11.75 -12.30 19.05
CA ASN A 217 13.14 -11.84 19.16
C ASN A 217 14.04 -12.33 18.01
N LEU A 218 13.52 -12.35 16.79
CA LEU A 218 14.29 -12.74 15.62
C LEU A 218 15.39 -11.70 15.35
N PRO A 219 16.65 -12.12 15.12
CA PRO A 219 17.76 -11.22 14.86
C PRO A 219 17.71 -10.72 13.41
N ILE A 220 16.72 -9.87 13.08
CA ILE A 220 16.51 -9.38 11.73
C ILE A 220 17.60 -8.35 11.38
N GLU A 221 18.44 -8.68 10.40
CA GLU A 221 19.49 -7.79 9.88
C GLU A 221 19.15 -7.25 8.48
N MET A 222 18.13 -7.82 7.83
CA MET A 222 17.67 -7.42 6.51
C MET A 222 16.19 -7.74 6.35
N ILE A 223 15.44 -6.85 5.69
CA ILE A 223 14.06 -7.11 5.28
C ILE A 223 14.02 -7.05 3.75
N ALA A 224 13.58 -8.16 3.15
CA ALA A 224 13.54 -8.38 1.71
C ALA A 224 12.07 -8.48 1.26
N PRO A 225 11.40 -7.35 0.94
CA PRO A 225 10.01 -7.33 0.51
C PRO A 225 9.86 -7.82 -0.93
N SER A 226 8.62 -8.07 -1.35
CA SER A 226 8.28 -8.48 -2.72
C SER A 226 8.31 -7.32 -3.72
N HIS A 227 8.25 -6.08 -3.25
CA HIS A 227 8.29 -4.89 -4.11
C HIS A 227 9.29 -3.85 -3.61
N GLY A 228 9.99 -3.22 -4.57
CA GLY A 228 10.88 -2.09 -4.31
C GLY A 228 12.21 -2.46 -3.65
N ALA A 229 12.73 -1.54 -2.87
CA ALA A 229 14.04 -1.67 -2.27
C ALA A 229 14.07 -2.63 -1.07
N ILE A 230 15.15 -3.42 -0.99
CA ILE A 230 15.50 -4.26 0.14
C ILE A 230 16.08 -3.38 1.26
N TRP A 231 15.58 -3.52 2.47
CA TRP A 231 16.03 -2.79 3.66
C TRP A 231 17.21 -3.51 4.30
N ARG A 232 18.43 -3.08 4.02
CA ARG A 232 19.66 -3.62 4.62
C ARG A 232 20.37 -2.62 5.54
N ASP A 233 20.22 -1.34 5.29
CA ASP A 233 20.72 -0.29 6.18
C ASP A 233 19.60 0.10 7.14
N ASN A 234 19.83 -0.10 8.45
CA ASN A 234 18.82 0.10 9.49
C ASN A 234 17.44 -0.49 9.12
N PRO A 235 17.32 -1.81 8.92
CA PRO A 235 16.08 -2.40 8.40
C PRO A 235 14.86 -2.19 9.31
N MET A 236 15.09 -1.96 10.60
CA MET A 236 14.00 -1.73 11.56
C MET A 236 13.33 -0.37 11.38
N GLN A 237 13.94 0.59 10.66
CA GLN A 237 13.35 1.91 10.40
C GLN A 237 11.96 1.82 9.74
N ILE A 238 11.76 0.89 8.81
CA ILE A 238 10.45 0.73 8.15
C ILE A 238 9.44 0.03 9.07
N VAL A 239 9.88 -0.87 9.93
CA VAL A 239 9.01 -1.51 10.94
C VAL A 239 8.51 -0.46 11.94
N GLU A 240 9.39 0.42 12.39
CA GLU A 240 9.05 1.56 13.27
C GLU A 240 8.05 2.49 12.59
N LYS A 241 8.23 2.79 11.30
CA LYS A 241 7.28 3.60 10.51
C LYS A 241 5.91 2.92 10.38
N TYR A 242 5.86 1.64 10.09
CA TYR A 242 4.60 0.89 10.06
C TYR A 242 3.91 0.87 11.42
N ALA A 243 4.67 0.73 12.53
CA ALA A 243 4.13 0.81 13.88
C ALA A 243 3.57 2.20 14.22
N GLU A 244 4.25 3.27 13.79
CA GLU A 244 3.79 4.66 13.90
C GLU A 244 2.52 4.89 13.08
N TRP A 245 2.55 4.54 11.79
CA TRP A 245 1.43 4.73 10.86
C TRP A 245 0.18 3.94 11.24
N ALA A 246 0.35 2.81 11.90
CA ALA A 246 -0.77 1.99 12.37
C ALA A 246 -1.53 2.58 13.58
N GLN A 247 -1.07 3.67 14.17
CA GLN A 247 -1.67 4.27 15.38
C GLN A 247 -2.55 5.49 15.08
N ASP A 248 -3.41 5.39 14.07
CA ASP A 248 -4.28 6.49 13.64
C ASP A 248 -3.46 7.77 13.29
N TYR A 249 -2.41 7.55 12.51
CA TYR A 249 -1.39 8.56 12.17
C TYR A 249 -1.98 9.86 11.62
N GLN A 250 -1.43 10.98 12.07
CA GLN A 250 -1.74 12.31 11.55
C GLN A 250 -0.60 13.30 11.83
N GLU A 251 -0.39 14.18 10.87
CA GLU A 251 0.50 15.33 10.94
C GLU A 251 -0.33 16.60 11.16
N ASP A 252 0.31 17.71 11.50
CA ASP A 252 -0.36 19.02 11.53
C ASP A 252 -0.62 19.51 10.10
N GLN A 253 -1.53 18.80 9.44
CA GLN A 253 -1.90 19.01 8.03
C GLN A 253 -3.42 18.95 7.85
N VAL A 254 -3.92 19.75 6.91
CA VAL A 254 -5.31 19.68 6.41
C VAL A 254 -5.28 19.48 4.91
N THR A 255 -6.03 18.46 4.43
CA THR A 255 -6.24 18.26 3.00
C THR A 255 -7.60 18.83 2.59
N ILE A 256 -7.63 19.57 1.49
CA ILE A 256 -8.84 20.07 0.82
C ILE A 256 -8.92 19.37 -0.53
N ALA A 257 -9.91 18.49 -0.69
CA ALA A 257 -10.12 17.73 -1.93
C ALA A 257 -11.46 18.14 -2.56
N PHE A 258 -11.45 18.61 -3.79
CA PHE A 258 -12.67 19.12 -4.42
C PHE A 258 -12.69 18.85 -5.92
N ASP A 259 -13.85 19.01 -6.53
CA ASP A 259 -14.00 19.18 -7.95
C ASP A 259 -14.99 20.31 -8.26
N THR A 260 -15.00 20.79 -9.48
CA THR A 260 -15.76 21.98 -9.88
C THR A 260 -16.23 21.91 -11.33
N MET A 261 -17.32 22.56 -11.65
CA MET A 261 -17.78 22.75 -13.06
C MET A 261 -17.40 24.14 -13.59
N TRP A 262 -17.73 25.18 -12.83
CA TRP A 262 -17.64 26.59 -13.25
C TRP A 262 -16.89 27.44 -12.22
N GLU A 263 -15.87 26.86 -11.59
CA GLU A 263 -14.97 27.50 -10.62
C GLU A 263 -15.62 27.99 -9.32
N GLY A 264 -16.92 27.77 -9.09
CA GLY A 264 -17.61 28.19 -7.87
C GLY A 264 -17.04 27.46 -6.64
N THR A 265 -16.92 26.14 -6.71
CA THR A 265 -16.34 25.31 -5.63
C THR A 265 -14.87 25.59 -5.44
N THR A 266 -14.11 25.89 -6.51
CA THR A 266 -12.69 26.26 -6.46
C THR A 266 -12.47 27.48 -5.57
N LYS A 267 -13.28 28.54 -5.73
CA LYS A 267 -13.15 29.76 -4.92
C LYS A 267 -13.34 29.47 -3.43
N ILE A 268 -14.32 28.63 -3.08
CA ILE A 268 -14.55 28.23 -1.69
C ILE A 268 -13.35 27.44 -1.16
N ALA A 269 -12.84 26.48 -1.93
CA ALA A 269 -11.69 25.64 -1.54
C ALA A 269 -10.46 26.49 -1.18
N TYR A 270 -10.09 27.43 -2.05
CA TYR A 270 -8.94 28.30 -1.80
C TYR A 270 -9.18 29.29 -0.66
N SER A 271 -10.40 29.82 -0.49
CA SER A 271 -10.73 30.66 0.66
C SER A 271 -10.64 29.91 2.00
N ILE A 272 -11.02 28.64 2.02
CA ILE A 272 -10.81 27.75 3.19
C ILE A 272 -9.29 27.60 3.43
N ALA A 273 -8.49 27.37 2.40
CA ALA A 273 -7.03 27.24 2.53
C ALA A 273 -6.38 28.51 3.08
N GLU A 274 -6.75 29.68 2.56
CA GLU A 274 -6.27 30.99 3.02
C GLU A 274 -6.66 31.23 4.50
N ASP A 275 -7.86 30.85 4.90
CA ASP A 275 -8.30 31.04 6.27
C ASP A 275 -7.62 30.06 7.24
N ILE A 276 -7.33 28.82 6.84
CA ILE A 276 -6.51 27.88 7.61
C ILE A 276 -5.12 28.51 7.85
N HIS A 277 -4.48 29.02 6.80
CA HIS A 277 -3.18 29.66 6.94
C HIS A 277 -3.24 30.90 7.86
N ARG A 278 -4.33 31.66 7.86
CA ARG A 278 -4.53 32.82 8.73
C ARG A 278 -4.71 32.42 10.19
N GLN A 279 -5.50 31.37 10.47
CA GLN A 279 -5.78 30.91 11.83
C GLN A 279 -4.68 30.04 12.43
N SER A 280 -3.96 29.28 11.59
CA SER A 280 -2.87 28.38 11.99
C SER A 280 -1.76 28.36 10.93
N PRO A 281 -0.84 29.36 10.95
CA PRO A 281 0.19 29.54 9.92
C PRO A 281 1.14 28.34 9.76
N ASP A 282 1.33 27.55 10.81
CA ASP A 282 2.21 26.38 10.83
C ASP A 282 1.54 25.10 10.28
N THR A 283 0.21 25.11 10.17
CA THR A 283 -0.53 23.96 9.62
C THR A 283 -0.29 23.84 8.11
N VAL A 284 0.17 22.69 7.67
CA VAL A 284 0.35 22.39 6.23
C VAL A 284 -1.02 22.26 5.56
N VAL A 285 -1.23 22.98 4.47
CA VAL A 285 -2.47 22.89 3.69
C VAL A 285 -2.19 22.29 2.32
N LYS A 286 -2.89 21.21 1.99
CA LYS A 286 -2.85 20.56 0.69
C LYS A 286 -4.20 20.76 -0.02
N VAL A 287 -4.17 21.28 -1.25
CA VAL A 287 -5.37 21.54 -2.04
C VAL A 287 -5.32 20.76 -3.33
N PHE A 288 -6.34 19.93 -3.58
CA PHE A 288 -6.41 19.07 -4.75
C PHE A 288 -7.74 19.20 -5.48
N ASN A 289 -7.66 19.43 -6.80
CA ASN A 289 -8.78 19.16 -7.69
C ASN A 289 -8.74 17.67 -8.06
N ILE A 290 -9.75 16.88 -7.65
CA ILE A 290 -9.77 15.43 -7.77
C ILE A 290 -9.65 14.96 -9.22
N SER A 291 -10.33 15.64 -10.15
CA SER A 291 -10.25 15.32 -11.60
C SER A 291 -8.89 15.60 -12.23
N LYS A 292 -8.03 16.38 -11.58
CA LYS A 292 -6.73 16.81 -12.08
C LYS A 292 -5.56 16.26 -11.28
N SER A 293 -5.84 15.44 -10.27
CA SER A 293 -4.85 14.91 -9.34
C SER A 293 -4.86 13.39 -9.33
N ASP A 294 -3.71 12.80 -9.05
CA ASP A 294 -3.63 11.37 -8.82
C ASP A 294 -4.39 10.96 -7.55
N LYS A 295 -5.31 10.01 -7.68
CA LYS A 295 -6.21 9.61 -6.58
C LYS A 295 -5.45 9.05 -5.37
N ASN A 296 -4.38 8.28 -5.60
CA ASN A 296 -3.59 7.64 -4.53
C ASN A 296 -2.67 8.64 -3.83
N GLU A 297 -2.14 9.62 -4.55
CA GLU A 297 -1.40 10.74 -3.94
C GLU A 297 -2.33 11.55 -3.03
N VAL A 298 -3.55 11.87 -3.49
CA VAL A 298 -4.53 12.59 -2.66
C VAL A 298 -4.89 11.77 -1.42
N MET A 299 -5.08 10.45 -1.54
CA MET A 299 -5.35 9.57 -0.39
C MET A 299 -4.18 9.53 0.59
N THR A 300 -2.95 9.54 0.10
CA THR A 300 -1.76 9.58 0.95
C THR A 300 -1.72 10.88 1.75
N GLU A 301 -2.05 12.01 1.14
CA GLU A 301 -2.12 13.29 1.87
C GLU A 301 -3.30 13.33 2.86
N VAL A 302 -4.44 12.70 2.56
CA VAL A 302 -5.53 12.53 3.53
C VAL A 302 -5.10 11.63 4.70
N PHE A 303 -4.36 10.56 4.43
CA PHE A 303 -3.80 9.70 5.48
C PHE A 303 -2.93 10.49 6.46
N LYS A 304 -2.10 11.40 5.97
CA LYS A 304 -1.24 12.29 6.77
C LYS A 304 -2.05 13.32 7.57
N SER A 305 -3.16 13.78 7.05
CA SER A 305 -3.89 14.94 7.57
C SER A 305 -4.66 14.64 8.86
N LYS A 306 -4.69 15.61 9.78
CA LYS A 306 -5.59 15.62 10.95
C LYS A 306 -7.03 15.93 10.57
N ALA A 307 -7.25 16.61 9.44
CA ALA A 307 -8.59 16.99 8.97
C ALA A 307 -8.67 17.04 7.43
N LEU A 308 -9.90 16.90 6.93
CA LEU A 308 -10.25 16.85 5.51
C LEU A 308 -11.41 17.79 5.21
N ALA A 309 -11.32 18.62 4.18
CA ALA A 309 -12.46 19.34 3.63
C ALA A 309 -12.76 18.79 2.23
N VAL A 310 -14.01 18.43 1.94
CA VAL A 310 -14.42 17.91 0.64
C VAL A 310 -15.45 18.80 -0.02
N GLY A 311 -15.21 19.12 -1.30
CA GLY A 311 -16.06 20.02 -2.08
C GLY A 311 -16.56 19.44 -3.40
N SER A 312 -17.84 19.69 -3.71
CA SER A 312 -18.44 19.41 -5.01
C SER A 312 -19.64 20.33 -5.27
N PRO A 313 -19.84 20.80 -6.51
CA PRO A 313 -21.11 21.40 -6.88
C PRO A 313 -22.22 20.34 -6.90
N THR A 314 -23.47 20.79 -6.81
CA THR A 314 -24.64 19.91 -7.01
C THR A 314 -24.86 19.66 -8.50
N VAL A 315 -24.89 18.40 -8.89
CA VAL A 315 -25.17 17.91 -10.23
C VAL A 315 -26.19 16.79 -10.16
N ALA A 316 -27.31 16.93 -10.87
CA ALA A 316 -28.38 15.92 -10.91
C ALA A 316 -28.77 15.43 -9.49
N ASN A 317 -29.00 16.37 -8.56
CA ASN A 317 -29.33 16.12 -7.15
C ASN A 317 -28.26 15.35 -6.35
N SER A 318 -27.01 15.32 -6.83
CA SER A 318 -25.89 14.60 -6.22
C SER A 318 -24.59 15.41 -6.35
N ILE A 319 -23.47 14.73 -6.38
CA ILE A 319 -22.10 15.26 -6.52
C ILE A 319 -21.49 14.86 -7.86
N LEU A 320 -20.39 15.48 -8.24
CA LEU A 320 -19.62 15.10 -9.43
C LEU A 320 -19.10 13.67 -9.32
N SER A 321 -19.16 12.91 -10.41
CA SER A 321 -18.75 11.50 -10.46
C SER A 321 -17.29 11.23 -10.04
N PRO A 322 -16.30 12.08 -10.34
CA PRO A 322 -14.95 11.87 -9.82
C PRO A 322 -14.89 11.94 -8.30
N VAL A 323 -15.64 12.86 -7.68
CA VAL A 323 -15.73 12.99 -6.22
C VAL A 323 -16.42 11.77 -5.61
N ALA A 324 -17.49 11.27 -6.25
CA ALA A 324 -18.21 10.10 -5.78
C ALA A 324 -17.32 8.84 -5.78
N GLY A 325 -16.60 8.58 -6.88
CA GLY A 325 -15.66 7.45 -6.98
C GLY A 325 -14.52 7.55 -5.98
N TRP A 326 -13.97 8.77 -5.82
CA TRP A 326 -12.90 9.03 -4.84
C TRP A 326 -13.39 8.82 -3.38
N LEU A 327 -14.61 9.22 -3.04
CA LEU A 327 -15.19 8.99 -1.71
C LEU A 327 -15.46 7.51 -1.44
N GLU A 328 -15.85 6.72 -2.45
CA GLU A 328 -16.00 5.27 -2.27
C GLU A 328 -14.64 4.61 -1.99
N PHE A 329 -13.57 5.05 -2.65
CA PHE A 329 -12.22 4.59 -2.34
C PHE A 329 -11.79 5.02 -0.92
N LEU A 330 -12.03 6.28 -0.53
CA LEU A 330 -11.74 6.78 0.82
C LEU A 330 -12.39 5.92 1.92
N LYS A 331 -13.62 5.48 1.70
CA LYS A 331 -14.36 4.64 2.65
C LYS A 331 -13.71 3.26 2.86
N GLN A 332 -13.07 2.71 1.83
CA GLN A 332 -12.36 1.42 1.92
C GLN A 332 -11.10 1.51 2.81
N LEU A 333 -10.44 2.66 2.83
CA LEU A 333 -9.18 2.89 3.56
C LEU A 333 -9.34 3.00 5.07
N LYS A 334 -10.54 3.25 5.58
CA LYS A 334 -10.91 3.23 7.00
C LYS A 334 -10.04 4.13 7.89
N PHE A 335 -9.65 5.29 7.40
CA PHE A 335 -8.93 6.27 8.22
C PHE A 335 -9.79 6.69 9.42
N LYS A 336 -9.17 6.86 10.58
CA LYS A 336 -9.87 7.13 11.84
C LYS A 336 -9.37 8.39 12.52
N LYS A 337 -10.15 8.89 13.48
CA LYS A 337 -9.81 10.06 14.31
C LYS A 337 -9.45 11.30 13.49
N LYS A 338 -10.16 11.52 12.39
CA LYS A 338 -9.97 12.68 11.52
C LYS A 338 -11.29 13.44 11.42
N LYS A 339 -11.21 14.77 11.53
CA LYS A 339 -12.35 15.64 11.29
C LYS A 339 -12.58 15.83 9.79
N ALA A 340 -13.85 16.10 9.43
CA ALA A 340 -14.16 16.43 8.04
C ALA A 340 -15.21 17.53 7.95
N ALA A 341 -15.06 18.38 6.91
CA ALA A 341 -16.03 19.39 6.49
C ALA A 341 -16.48 19.13 5.05
N ALA A 342 -17.70 19.57 4.74
CA ALA A 342 -18.23 19.54 3.38
C ALA A 342 -18.55 20.95 2.89
N PHE A 343 -18.30 21.21 1.60
CA PHE A 343 -18.63 22.47 0.97
C PHE A 343 -19.02 22.30 -0.50
N GLY A 344 -19.73 23.28 -1.06
CA GLY A 344 -20.06 23.24 -2.47
C GLY A 344 -20.97 24.37 -2.91
N CYS A 345 -21.23 24.45 -4.21
CA CYS A 345 -22.17 25.38 -4.79
C CYS A 345 -23.30 24.63 -5.52
N TYR A 346 -24.39 25.34 -5.82
CA TYR A 346 -25.56 24.79 -6.50
C TYR A 346 -26.32 25.89 -7.24
N GLY A 347 -27.16 25.50 -8.19
CA GLY A 347 -28.02 26.42 -8.93
C GLY A 347 -29.42 26.54 -8.34
N TRP A 348 -30.06 25.42 -7.99
CA TRP A 348 -31.49 25.44 -7.60
C TRP A 348 -31.90 24.46 -6.50
N SER A 349 -31.07 23.48 -6.11
CA SER A 349 -31.50 22.47 -5.11
C SER A 349 -30.49 22.22 -3.98
N GLY A 350 -29.19 22.02 -4.29
CA GLY A 350 -28.09 22.07 -3.30
C GLY A 350 -27.91 20.84 -2.43
N GLU A 351 -28.05 19.64 -2.98
CA GLU A 351 -27.92 18.37 -2.25
C GLU A 351 -26.47 17.98 -1.99
N SER A 352 -25.52 18.47 -2.77
CA SER A 352 -24.11 18.00 -2.74
C SER A 352 -23.51 17.99 -1.34
N VAL A 353 -23.69 19.07 -0.57
CA VAL A 353 -23.11 19.19 0.78
C VAL A 353 -23.65 18.10 1.70
N LYS A 354 -24.95 17.79 1.65
CA LYS A 354 -25.55 16.70 2.42
C LYS A 354 -24.99 15.34 2.01
N VAL A 355 -24.90 15.08 0.69
CA VAL A 355 -24.34 13.83 0.14
C VAL A 355 -22.88 13.65 0.58
N LEU A 356 -22.08 14.73 0.54
CA LEU A 356 -20.69 14.71 1.01
C LEU A 356 -20.61 14.39 2.51
N GLN A 357 -21.42 15.04 3.34
CA GLN A 357 -21.45 14.78 4.80
C GLN A 357 -21.81 13.33 5.12
N GLU A 358 -22.82 12.79 4.44
CA GLU A 358 -23.22 11.38 4.62
C GLU A 358 -22.12 10.41 4.18
N SER A 359 -21.47 10.67 3.06
CA SER A 359 -20.34 9.85 2.56
C SER A 359 -19.13 9.88 3.49
N LEU A 360 -18.77 11.06 4.01
CA LEU A 360 -17.67 11.23 4.96
C LEU A 360 -17.96 10.53 6.31
N LYS A 361 -19.20 10.60 6.80
CA LYS A 361 -19.64 9.83 8.00
C LYS A 361 -19.51 8.32 7.75
N ALA A 362 -19.97 7.85 6.58
CA ALA A 362 -19.85 6.44 6.20
C ALA A 362 -18.39 5.98 6.07
N ALA A 363 -17.48 6.89 5.69
CA ALA A 363 -16.04 6.65 5.65
C ALA A 363 -15.37 6.68 7.05
N GLY A 364 -16.11 7.02 8.13
CA GLY A 364 -15.63 7.00 9.51
C GLY A 364 -15.04 8.32 10.00
N PHE A 365 -15.24 9.42 9.27
CA PHE A 365 -14.80 10.75 9.69
C PHE A 365 -15.76 11.40 10.69
N GLN A 366 -15.22 12.22 11.57
CA GLN A 366 -15.97 13.09 12.45
C GLN A 366 -16.40 14.35 11.67
N VAL A 367 -17.58 14.28 11.05
CA VAL A 367 -18.08 15.40 10.24
C VAL A 367 -18.56 16.52 11.14
N ILE A 368 -17.93 17.70 11.01
CA ILE A 368 -18.35 18.92 11.73
C ILE A 368 -19.67 19.44 11.18
N PRO A 369 -20.49 20.13 12.00
CA PRO A 369 -21.77 20.68 11.54
C PRO A 369 -21.61 21.86 10.59
N GLU A 370 -20.52 22.63 10.71
CA GLU A 370 -20.19 23.77 9.85
C GLU A 370 -19.95 23.32 8.42
N ASN A 371 -20.55 23.99 7.47
CA ASN A 371 -20.43 23.71 6.04
C ASN A 371 -20.65 24.99 5.23
N ILE A 372 -20.21 24.96 3.97
CA ILE A 372 -20.48 26.07 3.02
C ILE A 372 -21.36 25.54 1.88
N ARG A 373 -22.51 26.16 1.70
CA ARG A 373 -23.49 25.82 0.67
C ARG A 373 -23.91 27.07 -0.09
N ALA A 374 -23.10 27.46 -1.09
CA ALA A 374 -23.28 28.69 -1.82
C ALA A 374 -24.23 28.53 -3.03
N GLU A 375 -25.20 29.42 -3.17
CA GLU A 375 -26.11 29.46 -4.31
C GLU A 375 -25.45 30.21 -5.48
N TRP A 376 -25.26 29.52 -6.64
CA TRP A 376 -24.57 29.94 -7.84
C TRP A 376 -23.09 30.28 -7.60
N VAL A 377 -22.78 31.52 -7.28
CA VAL A 377 -21.44 32.02 -6.96
C VAL A 377 -21.43 32.39 -5.49
N ALA A 378 -20.42 31.93 -4.76
CA ALA A 378 -20.25 32.28 -3.35
C ALA A 378 -20.26 33.80 -3.15
N LYS A 379 -21.08 34.26 -2.21
CA LYS A 379 -21.28 35.66 -1.85
C LYS A 379 -20.52 35.99 -0.58
N GLU A 380 -20.52 37.26 -0.19
CA GLU A 380 -19.83 37.74 1.01
C GLU A 380 -20.29 37.02 2.30
N GLU A 381 -21.59 36.70 2.39
CA GLU A 381 -22.15 35.91 3.50
C GLU A 381 -21.64 34.46 3.57
N ASP A 382 -21.41 33.82 2.41
CA ASP A 382 -20.84 32.46 2.33
C ASP A 382 -19.38 32.46 2.79
N PHE A 383 -18.60 33.46 2.35
CA PHE A 383 -17.21 33.62 2.77
C PHE A 383 -17.10 34.01 4.25
N ALA A 384 -18.06 34.75 4.80
CA ALA A 384 -18.12 35.10 6.24
C ALA A 384 -18.32 33.87 7.14
N ALA A 385 -18.83 32.75 6.63
CA ALA A 385 -18.97 31.50 7.36
C ALA A 385 -17.68 30.65 7.41
N ILE A 386 -16.69 30.90 6.55
CA ILE A 386 -15.46 30.13 6.47
C ILE A 386 -14.67 30.13 7.77
N PRO A 387 -14.45 31.26 8.49
CA PRO A 387 -13.71 31.25 9.74
C PRO A 387 -14.27 30.32 10.81
N ALA A 388 -15.60 30.19 10.89
CA ALA A 388 -16.23 29.26 11.83
C ALA A 388 -15.97 27.79 11.45
N LEU A 389 -16.10 27.45 10.14
CA LEU A 389 -15.79 26.13 9.61
C LEU A 389 -14.32 25.77 9.89
N VAL A 390 -13.39 26.67 9.59
CA VAL A 390 -11.95 26.45 9.80
C VAL A 390 -11.64 26.27 11.28
N SER A 391 -12.19 27.13 12.16
CA SER A 391 -12.02 27.00 13.61
C SER A 391 -12.49 25.65 14.13
N ALA A 392 -13.65 25.17 13.65
CA ALA A 392 -14.18 23.86 14.04
C ALA A 392 -13.32 22.70 13.51
N LEU A 393 -12.78 22.84 12.28
CA LEU A 393 -11.94 21.84 11.65
C LEU A 393 -10.56 21.72 12.33
N LEU A 394 -9.97 22.86 12.73
CA LEU A 394 -8.65 22.93 13.39
C LEU A 394 -8.68 22.62 14.90
N LYS A 395 -9.84 22.72 15.55
CA LYS A 395 -9.96 22.50 17.00
C LYS A 395 -9.46 21.09 17.36
N ALA A 396 -8.51 20.98 18.29
CA ALA A 396 -8.11 19.70 18.87
C ALA A 396 -9.29 19.01 19.56
N GLU A 397 -9.26 17.67 19.64
CA GLU A 397 -10.21 16.90 20.46
C GLU A 397 -9.96 17.12 21.95
#